data_b9babd12dc596e96f611d74f2661149b
#
_entry.id   b9babd12dc596e96f611d74f2661149b
#
_cell.length_a   1.000
_cell.length_b   1.000
_cell.length_c   1.000
_cell.angle_alpha   90.00
_cell.angle_beta   90.00
_cell.angle_gamma   90.00
#
_symmetry.space_group_name_H-M   'P 1'
#
loop_
_entity.id
_entity.type
_entity.pdbx_description
1 polymer ?
#
loop_
_entity_poly.entity_id
_entity_poly.type
_entity_poly.pdbx_seq_one_letter_code
_entity_poly.pdbx_strand_id
1 'polypeptide(L)'
;MENQITIESPDGTFRAYISRPASLPAPAVVVLHEVFGVNADIRTTCDELAAQRLIAIAPDLFWRQEPGVDLDVNSEADWQHGLRLYTAFDRDAGARDVMETVRTAVELRESTGKVALLGYCLGGLMVFLTAARYEVDAAVAYHGGDTEKYLDEVDGLDASLLMHLGEEDEFISKTAQAQIKAALAKKPNATVYSYPGQRHAFSRHNGLHYNAAAAALANKRTSEFLHRQLL
;
A
#
# COMPACT_ATOMS: atom_id res chain seq x y z
N MET A 1 18.99 -13.20 8.88
CA MET A 1 18.64 -11.88 9.46
C MET A 1 17.19 -11.95 9.86
N GLU A 2 16.80 -11.32 10.94
CA GLU A 2 15.43 -11.32 11.40
C GLU A 2 14.57 -10.48 10.44
N ASN A 3 13.45 -11.06 9.96
CA ASN A 3 12.57 -10.39 9.00
C ASN A 3 11.48 -9.56 9.72
N GLN A 4 11.78 -9.09 10.93
CA GLN A 4 10.89 -8.24 11.71
C GLN A 4 11.66 -7.08 12.32
N ILE A 5 10.99 -5.93 12.38
CA ILE A 5 11.44 -4.74 13.13
C ILE A 5 10.28 -4.23 13.98
N THR A 6 10.62 -3.44 15.00
CA THR A 6 9.66 -2.72 15.82
C THR A 6 9.61 -1.27 15.36
N ILE A 7 8.41 -0.74 15.23
CA ILE A 7 8.15 0.67 14.93
C ILE A 7 7.71 1.33 16.24
N GLU A 8 8.37 2.42 16.60
CA GLU A 8 7.99 3.27 17.73
C GLU A 8 6.95 4.30 17.28
N SER A 9 5.89 4.49 18.03
CA SER A 9 4.92 5.56 17.80
C SER A 9 4.56 6.23 19.14
N PRO A 10 3.98 7.43 19.13
CA PRO A 10 3.53 8.11 20.35
C PRO A 10 2.51 7.30 21.17
N ASP A 11 1.77 6.40 20.51
CA ASP A 11 0.72 5.60 21.14
C ASP A 11 1.16 4.19 21.56
N GLY A 12 2.42 3.81 21.29
CA GLY A 12 2.97 2.51 21.62
C GLY A 12 3.89 1.97 20.53
N THR A 13 4.14 0.66 20.55
CA THR A 13 5.04 0.00 19.58
C THR A 13 4.28 -1.05 18.79
N PHE A 14 4.62 -1.20 17.52
CA PHE A 14 4.05 -2.24 16.67
C PHE A 14 5.11 -2.91 15.80
N ARG A 15 4.79 -4.08 15.27
CA ARG A 15 5.71 -4.84 14.44
C ARG A 15 5.54 -4.51 12.97
N ALA A 16 6.64 -4.65 12.23
CA ALA A 16 6.62 -4.65 10.78
C ALA A 16 7.48 -5.79 10.24
N TYR A 17 7.02 -6.42 9.16
CA TYR A 17 7.85 -7.32 8.36
C TYR A 17 8.83 -6.49 7.55
N ILE A 18 10.07 -6.96 7.40
CA ILE A 18 11.09 -6.29 6.59
C ILE A 18 11.80 -7.29 5.69
N SER A 19 11.91 -6.96 4.41
CA SER A 19 12.75 -7.67 3.45
C SER A 19 13.82 -6.74 2.90
N ARG A 20 15.06 -7.24 2.81
CA ARG A 20 16.24 -6.44 2.45
C ARG A 20 16.86 -6.94 1.15
N PRO A 21 17.26 -6.04 0.24
CA PRO A 21 17.98 -6.42 -0.96
C PRO A 21 19.40 -6.92 -0.63
N ALA A 22 20.00 -7.63 -1.58
CA ALA A 22 21.37 -8.12 -1.44
C ALA A 22 22.43 -7.01 -1.38
N SER A 23 22.12 -5.84 -1.95
CA SER A 23 23.04 -4.68 -1.98
C SER A 23 22.45 -3.52 -1.19
N LEU A 24 23.21 -2.97 -0.29
CA LEU A 24 22.88 -1.84 0.57
C LEU A 24 23.97 -0.75 0.45
N PRO A 25 23.67 0.54 0.66
CA PRO A 25 22.34 1.06 1.03
C PRO A 25 21.34 1.05 -0.13
N ALA A 26 20.04 1.06 0.19
CA ALA A 26 18.95 1.05 -0.78
C ALA A 26 17.79 1.95 -0.32
N PRO A 27 16.96 2.49 -1.24
CA PRO A 27 15.75 3.18 -0.88
C PRO A 27 14.70 2.20 -0.34
N ALA A 28 13.72 2.73 0.40
CA ALA A 28 12.71 1.91 1.04
C ALA A 28 11.32 2.07 0.41
N VAL A 29 10.50 1.02 0.53
CA VAL A 29 9.07 1.03 0.21
C VAL A 29 8.31 0.53 1.43
N VAL A 30 7.41 1.34 1.96
CA VAL A 30 6.46 0.92 2.99
C VAL A 30 5.26 0.28 2.30
N VAL A 31 5.03 -1.01 2.58
CA VAL A 31 4.00 -1.84 1.92
C VAL A 31 2.80 -1.99 2.85
N LEU A 32 1.67 -1.42 2.46
CA LEU A 32 0.44 -1.36 3.26
C LEU A 32 -0.52 -2.46 2.84
N HIS A 33 -0.87 -3.31 3.81
CA HIS A 33 -1.65 -4.51 3.58
C HIS A 33 -3.16 -4.25 3.36
N GLU A 34 -3.85 -5.27 2.87
CA GLU A 34 -5.30 -5.35 2.74
C GLU A 34 -5.98 -5.70 4.08
N VAL A 35 -7.22 -6.12 4.05
CA VAL A 35 -7.97 -6.57 5.23
C VAL A 35 -7.43 -7.86 5.87
N PHE A 36 -6.47 -8.51 5.24
CA PHE A 36 -5.89 -9.80 5.68
C PHE A 36 -4.64 -9.67 6.55
N GLY A 37 -4.21 -8.44 6.88
CA GLY A 37 -3.00 -8.21 7.66
C GLY A 37 -1.71 -8.46 6.87
N VAL A 38 -0.60 -8.60 7.59
CA VAL A 38 0.73 -8.87 6.99
C VAL A 38 0.86 -10.36 6.67
N ASN A 39 0.01 -10.83 5.76
CA ASN A 39 -0.10 -12.22 5.36
C ASN A 39 0.99 -12.66 4.35
N ALA A 40 0.92 -13.90 3.89
CA ALA A 40 1.90 -14.46 2.96
C ALA A 40 2.00 -13.67 1.64
N ASP A 41 0.89 -13.12 1.12
CA ASP A 41 0.88 -12.32 -0.11
C ASP A 41 1.68 -11.02 0.07
N ILE A 42 1.46 -10.29 1.16
CA ILE A 42 2.20 -9.06 1.48
C ILE A 42 3.68 -9.34 1.71
N ARG A 43 4.01 -10.44 2.42
CA ARG A 43 5.42 -10.85 2.59
C ARG A 43 6.09 -11.18 1.25
N THR A 44 5.39 -11.88 0.35
CA THR A 44 5.87 -12.16 -1.01
C THR A 44 6.11 -10.86 -1.79
N THR A 45 5.20 -9.90 -1.73
CA THR A 45 5.37 -8.57 -2.33
C THR A 45 6.62 -7.86 -1.79
N CYS A 46 6.86 -7.92 -0.48
CA CYS A 46 8.09 -7.37 0.11
C CYS A 46 9.36 -8.05 -0.42
N ASP A 47 9.35 -9.38 -0.56
CA ASP A 47 10.49 -10.13 -1.07
C ASP A 47 10.75 -9.84 -2.57
N GLU A 48 9.69 -9.66 -3.36
CA GLU A 48 9.78 -9.23 -4.76
C GLU A 48 10.36 -7.82 -4.91
N LEU A 49 10.02 -6.89 -4.01
CA LEU A 49 10.62 -5.54 -3.98
C LEU A 49 12.09 -5.60 -3.57
N ALA A 50 12.44 -6.45 -2.62
CA ALA A 50 13.83 -6.66 -2.21
C ALA A 50 14.68 -7.22 -3.37
N ALA A 51 14.13 -8.13 -4.18
CA ALA A 51 14.78 -8.60 -5.40
C ALA A 51 15.00 -7.48 -6.45
N GLN A 52 14.22 -6.39 -6.36
CA GLN A 52 14.34 -5.20 -7.19
C GLN A 52 15.22 -4.09 -6.59
N ARG A 53 16.03 -4.41 -5.57
CA ARG A 53 16.98 -3.52 -4.90
C ARG A 53 16.32 -2.46 -4.00
N LEU A 54 15.15 -2.75 -3.45
CA LEU A 54 14.41 -1.89 -2.53
C LEU A 54 14.33 -2.56 -1.15
N ILE A 55 14.47 -1.80 -0.07
CA ILE A 55 14.09 -2.28 1.26
C ILE A 55 12.57 -2.23 1.31
N ALA A 56 11.90 -3.33 1.68
CA ALA A 56 10.46 -3.36 1.81
C ALA A 56 10.06 -3.56 3.27
N ILE A 57 9.15 -2.71 3.78
CA ILE A 57 8.69 -2.72 5.17
C ILE A 57 7.18 -2.75 5.18
N ALA A 58 6.59 -3.81 5.75
CA ALA A 58 5.14 -3.94 5.88
C ALA A 58 4.72 -3.83 7.35
N PRO A 59 4.20 -2.66 7.79
CA PRO A 59 3.71 -2.47 9.15
C PRO A 59 2.40 -3.22 9.37
N ASP A 60 2.20 -3.68 10.61
CA ASP A 60 0.91 -4.20 11.07
C ASP A 60 -0.06 -3.04 11.32
N LEU A 61 -0.92 -2.71 10.33
CA LEU A 61 -1.87 -1.62 10.46
C LEU A 61 -2.96 -1.90 11.51
N PHE A 62 -3.21 -3.18 11.82
CA PHE A 62 -4.27 -3.57 12.76
C PHE A 62 -3.80 -3.68 14.23
N TRP A 63 -2.54 -3.35 14.51
CA TRP A 63 -1.93 -3.54 15.81
C TRP A 63 -2.71 -2.96 17.00
N ARG A 64 -3.48 -1.87 16.78
CA ARG A 64 -4.31 -1.24 17.82
C ARG A 64 -5.56 -2.05 18.15
N GLN A 65 -6.02 -2.86 17.20
CA GLN A 65 -7.23 -3.67 17.33
C GLN A 65 -6.86 -5.12 17.68
N GLU A 66 -5.97 -5.71 16.90
CA GLU A 66 -5.52 -7.10 17.04
C GLU A 66 -4.10 -7.22 16.44
N PRO A 67 -3.06 -7.27 17.28
CA PRO A 67 -1.69 -7.40 16.79
C PRO A 67 -1.42 -8.74 16.11
N GLY A 68 -0.71 -8.71 14.98
CA GLY A 68 -0.22 -9.91 14.30
C GLY A 68 -1.26 -10.61 13.43
N VAL A 69 -2.22 -9.88 12.90
CA VAL A 69 -3.22 -10.41 11.96
C VAL A 69 -2.53 -10.97 10.70
N ASP A 70 -2.78 -12.26 10.42
CA ASP A 70 -2.26 -13.02 9.27
C ASP A 70 -3.36 -13.98 8.78
N LEU A 71 -4.24 -13.48 7.89
CA LEU A 71 -5.46 -14.16 7.47
C LEU A 71 -5.31 -14.81 6.09
N ASP A 72 -6.00 -15.95 5.90
CA ASP A 72 -6.05 -16.65 4.61
C ASP A 72 -7.06 -15.98 3.67
N VAL A 73 -6.59 -15.53 2.50
CA VAL A 73 -7.38 -14.87 1.46
C VAL A 73 -8.48 -15.77 0.86
N ASN A 74 -8.40 -17.08 1.06
CA ASN A 74 -9.35 -18.07 0.57
C ASN A 74 -10.37 -18.54 1.64
N SER A 75 -10.25 -18.05 2.88
CA SER A 75 -11.14 -18.39 4.00
C SER A 75 -12.25 -17.35 4.13
N GLU A 76 -13.51 -17.78 4.00
CA GLU A 76 -14.66 -16.90 4.24
C GLU A 76 -14.70 -16.36 5.68
N ALA A 77 -14.33 -17.19 6.67
CA ALA A 77 -14.28 -16.76 8.06
C ALA A 77 -13.23 -15.66 8.27
N ASP A 78 -12.07 -15.80 7.63
CA ASP A 78 -10.99 -14.81 7.68
C ASP A 78 -11.36 -13.52 6.93
N TRP A 79 -12.07 -13.65 5.81
CA TRP A 79 -12.65 -12.50 5.11
C TRP A 79 -13.58 -11.70 6.02
N GLN A 80 -14.53 -12.37 6.69
CA GLN A 80 -15.44 -11.73 7.63
C GLN A 80 -14.69 -11.11 8.82
N HIS A 81 -13.63 -11.75 9.30
CA HIS A 81 -12.76 -11.18 10.33
C HIS A 81 -12.08 -9.90 9.84
N GLY A 82 -11.43 -9.95 8.69
CA GLY A 82 -10.77 -8.80 8.10
C GLY A 82 -11.72 -7.63 7.85
N LEU A 83 -12.98 -7.89 7.42
CA LEU A 83 -13.99 -6.85 7.26
C LEU A 83 -14.39 -6.17 8.58
N ARG A 84 -14.43 -6.92 9.69
CA ARG A 84 -14.67 -6.31 11.01
C ARG A 84 -13.52 -5.36 11.40
N LEU A 85 -12.29 -5.79 11.19
CA LEU A 85 -11.10 -4.94 11.43
C LEU A 85 -11.13 -3.69 10.54
N TYR A 86 -11.43 -3.85 9.25
CA TYR A 86 -11.55 -2.73 8.29
C TYR A 86 -12.60 -1.71 8.74
N THR A 87 -13.78 -2.20 9.17
CA THR A 87 -14.90 -1.34 9.58
C THR A 87 -14.57 -0.52 10.82
N ALA A 88 -13.84 -1.11 11.77
CA ALA A 88 -13.44 -0.45 13.01
C ALA A 88 -12.10 0.30 12.90
N PHE A 89 -11.43 0.28 11.73
CA PHE A 89 -10.12 0.87 11.54
C PHE A 89 -10.18 2.41 11.58
N ASP A 90 -9.38 3.01 12.46
CA ASP A 90 -9.18 4.46 12.52
C ASP A 90 -8.15 4.89 11.44
N ARG A 91 -8.65 5.52 10.35
CA ARG A 91 -7.83 5.96 9.22
C ARG A 91 -6.85 7.06 9.61
N ASP A 92 -7.19 7.92 10.56
CA ASP A 92 -6.33 9.02 10.98
C ASP A 92 -5.18 8.49 11.84
N ALA A 93 -5.45 7.58 12.77
CA ALA A 93 -4.42 6.87 13.51
C ALA A 93 -3.54 6.03 12.56
N GLY A 94 -4.14 5.34 11.61
CA GLY A 94 -3.42 4.56 10.59
C GLY A 94 -2.46 5.40 9.76
N ALA A 95 -2.87 6.60 9.31
CA ALA A 95 -1.98 7.49 8.56
C ALA A 95 -0.78 7.96 9.41
N ARG A 96 -0.98 8.21 10.72
CA ARG A 96 0.13 8.50 11.64
C ARG A 96 1.07 7.30 11.78
N ASP A 97 0.55 6.09 11.95
CA ASP A 97 1.36 4.87 12.06
C ASP A 97 2.18 4.59 10.78
N VAL A 98 1.59 4.85 9.61
CA VAL A 98 2.32 4.79 8.33
C VAL A 98 3.47 5.79 8.33
N MET A 99 3.28 7.02 8.81
CA MET A 99 4.35 8.01 8.88
C MET A 99 5.45 7.64 9.88
N GLU A 100 5.12 7.02 11.03
CA GLU A 100 6.16 6.51 11.93
C GLU A 100 6.98 5.37 11.27
N THR A 101 6.31 4.56 10.44
CA THR A 101 7.01 3.56 9.62
C THR A 101 7.93 4.20 8.57
N VAL A 102 7.49 5.27 7.91
CA VAL A 102 8.31 6.06 6.98
C VAL A 102 9.53 6.66 7.70
N ARG A 103 9.34 7.28 8.87
CA ARG A 103 10.46 7.83 9.67
C ARG A 103 11.46 6.75 10.04
N THR A 104 10.98 5.60 10.53
CA THR A 104 11.84 4.46 10.81
C THR A 104 12.61 4.01 9.57
N ALA A 105 11.96 3.96 8.41
CA ALA A 105 12.60 3.58 7.14
C ALA A 105 13.70 4.58 6.71
N VAL A 106 13.49 5.88 6.91
CA VAL A 106 14.50 6.93 6.66
C VAL A 106 15.71 6.75 7.58
N GLU A 107 15.50 6.42 8.85
CA GLU A 107 16.54 6.32 9.88
C GLU A 107 17.33 5.01 9.86
N LEU A 108 16.90 4.00 9.09
CA LEU A 108 17.64 2.75 8.93
C LEU A 108 19.05 3.03 8.37
N ARG A 109 20.09 2.49 9.00
CA ARG A 109 21.50 2.64 8.56
C ARG A 109 21.73 2.18 7.13
N GLU A 110 20.95 1.21 6.69
CA GLU A 110 20.96 0.63 5.33
C GLU A 110 20.09 1.38 4.34
N SER A 111 19.36 2.42 4.76
CA SER A 111 18.50 3.23 3.89
C SER A 111 19.28 4.37 3.21
N THR A 112 18.86 4.72 1.99
CA THR A 112 19.31 5.97 1.32
C THR A 112 18.56 7.20 1.81
N GLY A 113 17.53 7.03 2.65
CA GLY A 113 16.63 8.07 3.13
C GLY A 113 15.45 8.35 2.21
N LYS A 114 15.42 7.80 0.99
CA LYS A 114 14.23 7.89 0.10
C LYS A 114 13.22 6.81 0.43
N VAL A 115 11.94 7.19 0.55
CA VAL A 115 10.87 6.27 0.94
C VAL A 115 9.61 6.48 0.08
N ALA A 116 9.13 5.41 -0.56
CA ALA A 116 7.83 5.39 -1.21
C ALA A 116 6.82 4.58 -0.40
N LEU A 117 5.53 4.82 -0.66
CA LEU A 117 4.40 4.03 -0.19
C LEU A 117 3.90 3.12 -1.32
N LEU A 118 3.51 1.90 -0.99
CA LEU A 118 2.80 0.97 -1.85
C LEU A 118 1.70 0.31 -1.05
N GLY A 119 0.46 0.27 -1.52
CA GLY A 119 -0.61 -0.35 -0.74
C GLY A 119 -1.75 -0.89 -1.58
N TYR A 120 -2.47 -1.85 -1.01
CA TYR A 120 -3.55 -2.60 -1.64
C TYR A 120 -4.83 -2.50 -0.83
N CYS A 121 -5.99 -2.31 -1.45
CA CYS A 121 -7.31 -2.22 -0.80
C CYS A 121 -7.30 -1.16 0.32
N LEU A 122 -7.45 -1.55 1.60
CA LEU A 122 -7.24 -0.67 2.75
C LEU A 122 -5.91 0.07 2.64
N GLY A 123 -4.83 -0.66 2.36
CA GLY A 123 -3.50 -0.08 2.17
C GLY A 123 -3.44 0.91 1.02
N GLY A 124 -4.20 0.70 -0.06
CA GLY A 124 -4.32 1.64 -1.18
C GLY A 124 -4.98 2.96 -0.78
N LEU A 125 -6.04 2.91 0.05
CA LEU A 125 -6.62 4.10 0.66
C LEU A 125 -5.61 4.79 1.59
N MET A 126 -4.91 4.03 2.43
CA MET A 126 -3.94 4.59 3.37
C MET A 126 -2.74 5.24 2.66
N VAL A 127 -2.32 4.71 1.50
CA VAL A 127 -1.33 5.36 0.63
C VAL A 127 -1.82 6.74 0.21
N PHE A 128 -3.07 6.84 -0.29
CA PHE A 128 -3.65 8.11 -0.73
C PHE A 128 -3.72 9.12 0.42
N LEU A 129 -4.30 8.72 1.56
CA LEU A 129 -4.46 9.59 2.73
C LEU A 129 -3.10 10.06 3.29
N THR A 130 -2.14 9.15 3.39
CA THR A 130 -0.82 9.50 3.91
C THR A 130 -0.09 10.45 2.96
N ALA A 131 -0.11 10.19 1.65
CA ALA A 131 0.53 11.06 0.66
C ALA A 131 -0.16 12.43 0.50
N ALA A 132 -1.47 12.53 0.80
CA ALA A 132 -2.18 13.81 0.80
C ALA A 132 -1.91 14.65 2.07
N ARG A 133 -1.52 14.01 3.18
CA ARG A 133 -1.35 14.66 4.49
C ARG A 133 0.10 14.89 4.89
N TYR A 134 1.03 14.15 4.30
CA TYR A 134 2.43 14.12 4.71
C TYR A 134 3.37 14.03 3.51
N GLU A 135 4.61 14.48 3.69
CA GLU A 135 5.65 14.36 2.67
C GLU A 135 6.15 12.92 2.56
N VAL A 136 6.11 12.39 1.34
CA VAL A 136 6.73 11.12 0.93
C VAL A 136 7.29 11.30 -0.49
N ASP A 137 8.34 10.52 -0.86
CA ASP A 137 8.96 10.67 -2.19
C ASP A 137 8.05 10.19 -3.33
N ALA A 138 7.29 9.11 -3.11
CA ALA A 138 6.37 8.56 -4.09
C ALA A 138 5.29 7.70 -3.44
N ALA A 139 4.17 7.49 -4.14
CA ALA A 139 3.03 6.73 -3.66
C ALA A 139 2.42 5.86 -4.76
N VAL A 140 2.14 4.60 -4.46
CA VAL A 140 1.48 3.66 -5.38
C VAL A 140 0.27 3.02 -4.69
N ALA A 141 -0.92 3.28 -5.20
CA ALA A 141 -2.18 2.76 -4.65
C ALA A 141 -2.83 1.77 -5.61
N TYR A 142 -3.07 0.56 -5.14
CA TYR A 142 -3.88 -0.45 -5.83
C TYR A 142 -5.28 -0.50 -5.22
N HIS A 143 -6.31 -0.32 -6.07
CA HIS A 143 -7.73 -0.50 -5.74
C HIS A 143 -8.13 -0.04 -4.32
N GLY A 144 -7.72 1.18 -3.94
CA GLY A 144 -8.04 1.77 -2.64
C GLY A 144 -9.55 2.03 -2.52
N GLY A 145 -10.27 1.16 -1.83
CA GLY A 145 -11.69 1.35 -1.52
C GLY A 145 -11.90 2.59 -0.65
N ASP A 146 -13.04 3.24 -0.80
CA ASP A 146 -13.40 4.47 -0.06
C ASP A 146 -12.56 5.73 -0.42
N THR A 147 -11.60 5.67 -1.35
CA THR A 147 -10.80 6.85 -1.74
C THR A 147 -11.68 8.02 -2.19
N GLU A 148 -12.83 7.74 -2.82
CA GLU A 148 -13.77 8.77 -3.27
C GLU A 148 -14.37 9.60 -2.13
N LYS A 149 -14.32 9.12 -0.90
CA LYS A 149 -14.83 9.81 0.31
C LYS A 149 -13.88 10.89 0.85
N TYR A 150 -12.63 10.92 0.34
CA TYR A 150 -11.55 11.77 0.80
C TYR A 150 -10.97 12.65 -0.32
N LEU A 151 -11.71 12.87 -1.40
CA LEU A 151 -11.21 13.64 -2.55
C LEU A 151 -11.05 15.13 -2.27
N ASP A 152 -11.62 15.63 -1.18
CA ASP A 152 -11.35 16.96 -0.63
C ASP A 152 -9.90 17.14 -0.13
N GLU A 153 -9.19 16.04 0.13
CA GLU A 153 -7.78 16.05 0.52
C GLU A 153 -6.80 16.04 -0.69
N VAL A 154 -7.29 15.90 -1.92
CA VAL A 154 -6.45 15.86 -3.14
C VAL A 154 -5.51 17.06 -3.27
N ASP A 155 -5.93 18.24 -2.81
CA ASP A 155 -5.10 19.44 -2.91
C ASP A 155 -3.80 19.34 -2.12
N GLY A 156 -3.77 18.56 -1.05
CA GLY A 156 -2.57 18.27 -0.25
C GLY A 156 -1.59 17.25 -0.88
N LEU A 157 -1.96 16.63 -2.00
CA LEU A 157 -1.13 15.62 -2.65
C LEU A 157 0.02 16.28 -3.43
N ASP A 158 1.20 16.32 -2.85
CA ASP A 158 2.43 16.83 -3.48
C ASP A 158 3.35 15.70 -3.98
N ALA A 159 3.28 14.53 -3.38
CA ALA A 159 4.01 13.34 -3.84
C ALA A 159 3.60 12.89 -5.25
N SER A 160 4.52 12.28 -5.99
CA SER A 160 4.15 11.56 -7.21
C SER A 160 3.25 10.37 -6.86
N LEU A 161 2.03 10.31 -7.44
CA LEU A 161 1.07 9.24 -7.22
C LEU A 161 0.86 8.40 -8.47
N LEU A 162 0.94 7.07 -8.32
CA LEU A 162 0.49 6.10 -9.29
C LEU A 162 -0.69 5.31 -8.71
N MET A 163 -1.82 5.27 -9.43
CA MET A 163 -3.01 4.52 -8.97
C MET A 163 -3.46 3.49 -10.00
N HIS A 164 -3.81 2.29 -9.53
CA HIS A 164 -4.30 1.16 -10.32
C HIS A 164 -5.74 0.82 -9.93
N LEU A 165 -6.67 0.84 -10.89
CA LEU A 165 -8.09 0.55 -10.68
C LEU A 165 -8.57 -0.56 -11.62
N GLY A 166 -9.18 -1.61 -11.09
CA GLY A 166 -9.93 -2.58 -11.88
C GLY A 166 -11.26 -1.98 -12.35
N GLU A 167 -11.59 -2.06 -13.64
CA GLU A 167 -12.84 -1.44 -14.11
C GLU A 167 -14.10 -2.14 -13.57
N GLU A 168 -14.03 -3.45 -13.30
CA GLU A 168 -15.15 -4.22 -12.76
C GLU A 168 -15.02 -4.47 -11.24
N ASP A 169 -14.35 -3.53 -10.54
CA ASP A 169 -14.19 -3.57 -9.09
C ASP A 169 -15.54 -3.47 -8.38
N GLU A 170 -15.87 -4.45 -7.56
CA GLU A 170 -17.13 -4.54 -6.83
C GLU A 170 -17.21 -3.65 -5.59
N PHE A 171 -16.05 -3.17 -5.10
CA PHE A 171 -15.95 -2.27 -3.94
C PHE A 171 -15.77 -0.80 -4.32
N ILE A 172 -15.34 -0.52 -5.57
CA ILE A 172 -15.16 0.84 -6.09
C ILE A 172 -16.08 1.01 -7.29
N SER A 173 -17.27 1.55 -7.08
CA SER A 173 -18.29 1.71 -8.12
C SER A 173 -17.74 2.50 -9.33
N LYS A 174 -18.37 2.33 -10.50
CA LYS A 174 -18.02 3.13 -11.70
C LYS A 174 -18.09 4.64 -11.44
N THR A 175 -19.05 5.07 -10.62
CA THR A 175 -19.19 6.47 -10.21
C THR A 175 -18.02 6.91 -9.34
N ALA A 176 -17.64 6.12 -8.34
CA ALA A 176 -16.49 6.40 -7.49
C ALA A 176 -15.18 6.45 -8.32
N GLN A 177 -14.97 5.50 -9.24
CA GLN A 177 -13.82 5.51 -10.15
C GLN A 177 -13.78 6.77 -11.02
N ALA A 178 -14.94 7.22 -11.52
CA ALA A 178 -15.02 8.45 -12.31
C ALA A 178 -14.68 9.70 -11.47
N GLN A 179 -15.15 9.77 -10.23
CA GLN A 179 -14.83 10.84 -9.28
C GLN A 179 -13.33 10.89 -8.95
N ILE A 180 -12.73 9.75 -8.63
CA ILE A 180 -11.29 9.62 -8.36
C ILE A 180 -10.47 10.11 -9.56
N LYS A 181 -10.78 9.60 -10.77
CA LYS A 181 -10.09 9.99 -12.01
C LYS A 181 -10.22 11.49 -12.28
N ALA A 182 -11.41 12.07 -12.09
CA ALA A 182 -11.65 13.49 -12.33
C ALA A 182 -10.90 14.39 -11.33
N ALA A 183 -10.82 13.98 -10.06
CA ALA A 183 -10.07 14.70 -9.04
C ALA A 183 -8.55 14.65 -9.32
N LEU A 184 -8.01 13.45 -9.56
CA LEU A 184 -6.59 13.24 -9.80
C LEU A 184 -6.11 13.79 -11.17
N ALA A 185 -6.99 13.92 -12.17
CA ALA A 185 -6.64 14.55 -13.44
C ALA A 185 -6.23 16.03 -13.30
N LYS A 186 -6.54 16.67 -12.18
CA LYS A 186 -6.12 18.04 -11.86
C LYS A 186 -4.70 18.12 -11.28
N LYS A 187 -4.11 16.98 -10.88
CA LYS A 187 -2.79 16.90 -10.28
C LYS A 187 -1.77 16.38 -11.31
N PRO A 188 -0.81 17.20 -11.76
CA PRO A 188 0.15 16.81 -12.79
C PRO A 188 1.11 15.70 -12.34
N ASN A 189 1.24 15.51 -11.03
CA ASN A 189 2.03 14.48 -10.39
C ASN A 189 1.26 13.15 -10.14
N ALA A 190 -0.01 13.05 -10.55
CA ALA A 190 -0.81 11.85 -10.39
C ALA A 190 -1.05 11.14 -11.74
N THR A 191 -0.93 9.81 -11.75
CA THR A 191 -1.26 8.95 -12.89
C THR A 191 -2.21 7.85 -12.45
N VAL A 192 -3.33 7.68 -13.16
CA VAL A 192 -4.32 6.64 -12.88
C VAL A 192 -4.41 5.69 -14.07
N TYR A 193 -4.17 4.40 -13.83
CA TYR A 193 -4.41 3.34 -14.81
C TYR A 193 -5.67 2.57 -14.48
N SER A 194 -6.53 2.38 -15.48
CA SER A 194 -7.69 1.49 -15.42
C SER A 194 -7.40 0.20 -16.17
N TYR A 195 -7.89 -0.91 -15.63
CA TYR A 195 -7.68 -2.25 -16.18
C TYR A 195 -9.02 -2.84 -16.60
N PRO A 196 -9.32 -2.87 -17.93
CA PRO A 196 -10.59 -3.38 -18.43
C PRO A 196 -10.86 -4.83 -18.01
N GLY A 197 -12.09 -5.09 -17.56
CA GLY A 197 -12.53 -6.42 -17.15
C GLY A 197 -11.93 -6.93 -15.83
N GLN A 198 -11.08 -6.14 -15.16
CA GLN A 198 -10.46 -6.57 -13.91
C GLN A 198 -11.33 -6.20 -12.71
N ARG A 199 -11.39 -7.12 -11.75
CA ARG A 199 -12.11 -6.99 -10.49
C ARG A 199 -11.18 -6.52 -9.37
N HIS A 200 -11.73 -6.35 -8.16
CA HIS A 200 -10.94 -6.01 -6.97
C HIS A 200 -9.81 -7.03 -6.74
N ALA A 201 -8.64 -6.56 -6.34
CA ALA A 201 -7.47 -7.41 -6.03
C ALA A 201 -6.98 -8.31 -7.19
N PHE A 202 -7.12 -7.87 -8.44
CA PHE A 202 -6.70 -8.62 -9.63
C PHE A 202 -5.18 -8.94 -9.66
N SER A 203 -4.38 -8.26 -8.85
CA SER A 203 -2.93 -8.47 -8.73
C SER A 203 -2.52 -9.28 -7.50
N ARG A 204 -3.45 -9.67 -6.63
CA ARG A 204 -3.16 -10.46 -5.42
C ARG A 204 -2.76 -11.88 -5.79
N HIS A 205 -1.57 -12.31 -5.38
CA HIS A 205 -1.11 -13.68 -5.58
C HIS A 205 -2.10 -14.68 -4.96
N ASN A 206 -2.42 -15.73 -5.68
CA ASN A 206 -3.36 -16.77 -5.26
C ASN A 206 -4.78 -16.28 -4.89
N GLY A 207 -5.11 -15.02 -5.21
CA GLY A 207 -6.44 -14.46 -4.97
C GLY A 207 -7.48 -14.95 -5.99
N LEU A 208 -8.74 -14.98 -5.59
CA LEU A 208 -9.87 -15.41 -6.45
C LEU A 208 -9.95 -14.67 -7.80
N HIS A 209 -9.59 -13.40 -7.81
CA HIS A 209 -9.66 -12.52 -8.99
C HIS A 209 -8.30 -12.31 -9.66
N TYR A 210 -7.28 -13.08 -9.28
CA TYR A 210 -5.95 -12.94 -9.87
C TYR A 210 -5.98 -13.10 -11.38
N ASN A 211 -5.43 -12.10 -12.07
CA ASN A 211 -5.25 -12.13 -13.51
C ASN A 211 -3.78 -11.91 -13.86
N ALA A 212 -3.09 -12.94 -14.30
CA ALA A 212 -1.64 -12.92 -14.51
C ALA A 212 -1.18 -11.81 -15.48
N ALA A 213 -1.91 -11.57 -16.57
CA ALA A 213 -1.55 -10.56 -17.56
C ALA A 213 -1.74 -9.14 -17.03
N ALA A 214 -2.88 -8.88 -16.37
CA ALA A 214 -3.15 -7.56 -15.77
C ALA A 214 -2.22 -7.28 -14.58
N ALA A 215 -1.97 -8.29 -13.73
CA ALA A 215 -1.03 -8.19 -12.61
C ALA A 215 0.39 -7.89 -13.11
N ALA A 216 0.88 -8.62 -14.10
CA ALA A 216 2.21 -8.38 -14.69
C ALA A 216 2.34 -6.96 -15.26
N LEU A 217 1.30 -6.46 -15.94
CA LEU A 217 1.29 -5.11 -16.49
C LEU A 217 1.29 -4.05 -15.38
N ALA A 218 0.46 -4.22 -14.34
CA ALA A 218 0.39 -3.30 -13.21
C ALA A 218 1.70 -3.27 -12.42
N ASN A 219 2.26 -4.45 -12.11
CA ASN A 219 3.51 -4.58 -11.37
C ASN A 219 4.70 -4.01 -12.17
N LYS A 220 4.74 -4.19 -13.49
CA LYS A 220 5.73 -3.56 -14.35
C LYS A 220 5.66 -2.02 -14.25
N ARG A 221 4.47 -1.42 -14.37
CA ARG A 221 4.26 0.02 -14.23
C ARG A 221 4.68 0.55 -12.86
N THR A 222 4.36 -0.20 -11.81
CA THR A 222 4.78 0.09 -10.42
C THR A 222 6.30 0.05 -10.29
N SER A 223 6.95 -1.00 -10.77
CA SER A 223 8.41 -1.14 -10.72
C SER A 223 9.12 0.01 -11.47
N GLU A 224 8.70 0.29 -12.70
CA GLU A 224 9.23 1.42 -13.51
C GLU A 224 9.01 2.78 -12.81
N PHE A 225 7.86 2.96 -12.16
CA PHE A 225 7.55 4.17 -11.42
C PHE A 225 8.45 4.30 -10.16
N LEU A 226 8.52 3.27 -9.32
CA LEU A 226 9.34 3.27 -8.11
C LEU A 226 10.82 3.49 -8.44
N HIS A 227 11.35 2.81 -9.46
CA HIS A 227 12.73 3.00 -9.88
C HIS A 227 13.01 4.43 -10.34
N ARG A 228 12.12 5.03 -11.09
CA ARG A 228 12.28 6.43 -11.55
C ARG A 228 12.23 7.45 -10.42
N GLN A 229 11.46 7.17 -9.34
CA GLN A 229 11.31 8.09 -8.21
C GLN A 229 12.41 7.91 -7.16
N LEU A 230 12.90 6.69 -6.97
CA LEU A 230 13.76 6.36 -5.85
C LEU A 230 15.23 6.13 -6.23
N LEU A 231 15.51 5.61 -7.43
CA LEU A 231 16.85 5.28 -7.92
C LEU A 231 17.36 6.32 -8.91
#